data_692cf18cbf816b6e82d101bd9367f042
#
_entry.id   692cf18cbf816b6e82d101bd9367f042
#
_cell.length_a   1.000
_cell.length_b   1.000
_cell.length_c   1.000
_cell.angle_alpha   90.00
_cell.angle_beta   90.00
_cell.angle_gamma   90.00
#
_symmetry.space_group_name_H-M   'P 1'
#
loop_
_entity.id
_entity.type
_entity.pdbx_description
1 polymer ?
#
loop_
_entity_poly.entity_id
_entity_poly.type
_entity_poly.pdbx_seq_one_letter_code
_entity_poly.pdbx_strand_id
1 'polypeptide(L)'
;MTHRKPPSRLANAVAGLGAQVFSSLNSFLIIIISARFLELGVHGHFVFGVALCQIVLSLVRALCGETVVVLSTRGDDTTDDAAFSSAIVASAVGGVVCLLTAIFWAEYRSALIATAFVGIPVCAMDVLRYCAIAEKRSELLLFSDFLVFVGTTVGLLVVGQVAASPSAFLAVWGVSCLLVSIVLVWQLDIRPVSFRTTLDWLAINFPRSSAFFAEAALGATAGVAILAVMAIVTDSEQVSIFRTALTIMGVTSLINNFMRSTVLRELSPDLLRNKTYVIRVFFGMTAVVALVIVVFGLCIWLAPNGLTAAIFGANFVAIVPVLLPAIIHRVCASCSTIPTIFLRAQGITWQATRFRFVVVAIGIIVGPFGAYLGGAHGALIGDMITYLTLFVGLSALVMYTANKQDNAS
;
A
#
# COMPACT_ATOMS: atom_id res chain seq x y z
N MET A 1 24.54 -25.79 14.42
CA MET A 1 24.14 -24.36 14.34
C MET A 1 25.39 -23.52 14.19
N THR A 2 25.70 -23.07 12.98
CA THR A 2 26.88 -22.20 12.73
C THR A 2 26.53 -20.81 13.20
N HIS A 3 27.22 -20.29 14.20
CA HIS A 3 27.15 -18.91 14.66
C HIS A 3 27.56 -17.96 13.49
N ARG A 4 26.58 -17.56 12.64
CA ARG A 4 26.80 -16.45 11.73
C ARG A 4 26.95 -15.17 12.56
N LYS A 5 28.04 -14.44 12.36
CA LYS A 5 28.21 -13.10 12.92
C LYS A 5 26.98 -12.26 12.52
N PRO A 6 26.34 -11.52 13.43
CA PRO A 6 25.23 -10.65 13.07
C PRO A 6 25.70 -9.66 11.99
N PRO A 7 24.91 -9.49 10.92
CA PRO A 7 25.25 -8.55 9.86
C PRO A 7 25.38 -7.13 10.42
N SER A 8 26.24 -6.31 9.80
CA SER A 8 26.43 -4.92 10.23
C SER A 8 25.10 -4.14 10.13
N ARG A 9 24.89 -3.14 10.99
CA ARG A 9 23.68 -2.29 10.97
C ARG A 9 23.42 -1.70 9.56
N LEU A 10 24.49 -1.35 8.85
CA LEU A 10 24.42 -0.83 7.49
C LEU A 10 23.91 -1.90 6.49
N ALA A 11 24.42 -3.14 6.58
CA ALA A 11 23.97 -4.23 5.71
C ALA A 11 22.49 -4.54 5.91
N ASN A 12 21.99 -4.55 7.15
CA ASN A 12 20.58 -4.74 7.45
C ASN A 12 19.71 -3.59 6.90
N ALA A 13 20.18 -2.35 6.99
CA ALA A 13 19.45 -1.20 6.44
C ALA A 13 19.39 -1.26 4.90
N VAL A 14 20.49 -1.59 4.24
CA VAL A 14 20.55 -1.74 2.78
C VAL A 14 19.66 -2.90 2.31
N ALA A 15 19.71 -4.05 2.99
CA ALA A 15 18.85 -5.19 2.65
C ALA A 15 17.36 -4.85 2.84
N GLY A 16 16.98 -4.16 3.92
CA GLY A 16 15.61 -3.71 4.14
C GLY A 16 15.12 -2.71 3.08
N LEU A 17 15.98 -1.77 2.66
CA LEU A 17 15.68 -0.84 1.57
C LEU A 17 15.52 -1.58 0.23
N GLY A 18 16.42 -2.53 -0.07
CA GLY A 18 16.34 -3.35 -1.28
C GLY A 18 15.05 -4.16 -1.34
N ALA A 19 14.65 -4.78 -0.23
CA ALA A 19 13.38 -5.49 -0.11
C ALA A 19 12.18 -4.57 -0.41
N GLN A 20 12.18 -3.36 0.15
CA GLN A 20 11.11 -2.38 -0.11
C GLN A 20 11.07 -1.96 -1.58
N VAL A 21 12.22 -1.82 -2.24
CA VAL A 21 12.30 -1.51 -3.67
C VAL A 21 11.68 -2.64 -4.49
N PHE A 22 12.07 -3.90 -4.27
CA PHE A 22 11.50 -5.04 -5.02
C PHE A 22 10.01 -5.20 -4.78
N SER A 23 9.54 -5.06 -3.56
CA SER A 23 8.11 -5.10 -3.22
C SER A 23 7.31 -3.99 -3.95
N SER A 24 7.86 -2.78 -3.99
CA SER A 24 7.22 -1.64 -4.69
C SER A 24 7.24 -1.83 -6.22
N LEU A 25 8.35 -2.30 -6.77
CA LEU A 25 8.48 -2.63 -8.19
C LEU A 25 7.52 -3.75 -8.59
N ASN A 26 7.38 -4.78 -7.77
CA ASN A 26 6.43 -5.86 -8.01
C ASN A 26 5.00 -5.33 -8.13
N SER A 27 4.56 -4.51 -7.19
CA SER A 27 3.22 -3.90 -7.21
C SER A 27 3.00 -3.00 -8.43
N PHE A 28 4.04 -2.29 -8.88
CA PHE A 28 4.01 -1.46 -10.07
C PHE A 28 3.94 -2.31 -11.35
N LEU A 29 4.84 -3.31 -11.49
CA LEU A 29 4.94 -4.11 -12.70
C LEU A 29 3.72 -5.01 -12.92
N ILE A 30 3.07 -5.49 -11.87
CA ILE A 30 1.82 -6.26 -11.98
C ILE A 30 0.78 -5.46 -12.80
N ILE A 31 0.60 -4.18 -12.51
CA ILE A 31 -0.38 -3.33 -13.21
C ILE A 31 0.12 -2.96 -14.62
N ILE A 32 1.39 -2.61 -14.77
CA ILE A 32 1.93 -2.12 -16.04
C ILE A 32 2.07 -3.25 -17.08
N ILE A 33 2.55 -4.42 -16.66
CA ILE A 33 2.68 -5.56 -17.58
C ILE A 33 1.30 -6.05 -18.01
N SER A 34 0.35 -6.15 -17.08
CA SER A 34 -1.03 -6.57 -17.43
C SER A 34 -1.71 -5.57 -18.40
N ALA A 35 -1.50 -4.26 -18.22
CA ALA A 35 -2.02 -3.23 -19.11
C ALA A 35 -1.50 -3.36 -20.55
N ARG A 36 -0.36 -4.00 -20.75
CA ARG A 36 0.24 -4.23 -22.06
C ARG A 36 -0.41 -5.38 -22.84
N PHE A 37 -0.93 -6.37 -22.14
CA PHE A 37 -1.48 -7.59 -22.72
C PHE A 37 -3.02 -7.68 -22.71
N LEU A 38 -3.66 -6.91 -21.83
CA LEU A 38 -5.12 -6.89 -21.70
C LEU A 38 -5.69 -5.67 -22.41
N GLU A 39 -6.85 -5.82 -23.04
CA GLU A 39 -7.67 -4.71 -23.49
C GLU A 39 -8.08 -3.83 -22.30
N LEU A 40 -8.31 -2.55 -22.54
CA LEU A 40 -8.50 -1.55 -21.48
C LEU A 40 -9.64 -1.92 -20.50
N GLY A 41 -10.80 -2.36 -21.01
CA GLY A 41 -11.92 -2.80 -20.19
C GLY A 41 -11.61 -4.08 -19.39
N VAL A 42 -10.99 -5.08 -20.04
CA VAL A 42 -10.57 -6.33 -19.39
C VAL A 42 -9.50 -6.06 -18.32
N HIS A 43 -8.59 -5.11 -18.59
CA HIS A 43 -7.62 -4.64 -17.60
C HIS A 43 -8.31 -3.97 -16.40
N GLY A 44 -9.46 -3.29 -16.61
CA GLY A 44 -10.27 -2.77 -15.52
C GLY A 44 -10.72 -3.84 -14.53
N HIS A 45 -11.15 -5.00 -15.01
CA HIS A 45 -11.49 -6.16 -14.14
C HIS A 45 -10.30 -6.66 -13.34
N PHE A 46 -9.13 -6.76 -14.00
CA PHE A 46 -7.90 -7.17 -13.33
C PHE A 46 -7.48 -6.22 -12.21
N VAL A 47 -7.44 -4.90 -12.49
CA VAL A 47 -7.01 -3.91 -11.48
C VAL A 47 -7.97 -3.78 -10.32
N PHE A 48 -9.28 -4.03 -10.57
CA PHE A 48 -10.27 -4.12 -9.51
C PHE A 48 -9.99 -5.30 -8.57
N GLY A 49 -9.69 -6.49 -9.13
CA GLY A 49 -9.28 -7.66 -8.35
C GLY A 49 -8.00 -7.41 -7.53
N VAL A 50 -6.98 -6.80 -8.13
CA VAL A 50 -5.75 -6.40 -7.43
C VAL A 50 -6.05 -5.43 -6.28
N ALA A 51 -6.93 -4.44 -6.50
CA ALA A 51 -7.29 -3.49 -5.46
C ALA A 51 -7.96 -4.16 -4.27
N LEU A 52 -8.92 -5.07 -4.51
CA LEU A 52 -9.56 -5.84 -3.44
C LEU A 52 -8.55 -6.72 -2.69
N CYS A 53 -7.64 -7.38 -3.40
CA CYS A 53 -6.57 -8.15 -2.76
C CYS A 53 -5.70 -7.26 -1.87
N GLN A 54 -5.34 -6.06 -2.31
CA GLN A 54 -4.56 -5.09 -1.53
C GLN A 54 -5.31 -4.59 -0.28
N ILE A 55 -6.63 -4.53 -0.31
CA ILE A 55 -7.45 -4.19 0.84
C ILE A 55 -7.39 -5.30 1.88
N VAL A 56 -7.68 -6.54 1.47
CA VAL A 56 -7.58 -7.71 2.36
C VAL A 56 -6.17 -7.78 2.95
N LEU A 57 -5.14 -7.60 2.12
CA LEU A 57 -3.75 -7.55 2.53
C LEU A 57 -3.49 -6.48 3.61
N SER A 58 -4.01 -5.26 3.43
CA SER A 58 -3.79 -4.17 4.39
C SER A 58 -4.46 -4.44 5.74
N LEU A 59 -5.64 -5.06 5.73
CA LEU A 59 -6.36 -5.45 6.95
C LEU A 59 -5.67 -6.59 7.69
N VAL A 60 -5.25 -7.63 6.96
CA VAL A 60 -4.52 -8.78 7.52
C VAL A 60 -3.16 -8.34 8.05
N ARG A 61 -2.45 -7.45 7.34
CA ARG A 61 -1.20 -6.84 7.80
C ARG A 61 -1.37 -6.13 9.13
N ALA A 62 -2.40 -5.31 9.26
CA ALA A 62 -2.69 -4.58 10.48
C ALA A 62 -3.05 -5.50 11.66
N LEU A 63 -3.84 -6.55 11.40
CA LEU A 63 -4.24 -7.52 12.42
C LEU A 63 -3.10 -8.43 12.87
N CYS A 64 -2.30 -8.95 11.93
CA CYS A 64 -1.32 -10.00 12.18
C CYS A 64 0.12 -9.48 12.08
N GLY A 65 0.49 -8.88 10.96
CA GLY A 65 1.87 -8.50 10.67
C GLY A 65 2.43 -7.43 11.63
N GLU A 66 1.74 -6.28 11.75
CA GLU A 66 2.20 -5.21 12.65
C GLU A 66 2.17 -5.65 14.10
N THR A 67 1.21 -6.50 14.46
CA THR A 67 1.09 -7.08 15.82
C THR A 67 2.27 -7.95 16.16
N VAL A 68 2.76 -8.81 15.25
CA VAL A 68 3.96 -9.63 15.43
C VAL A 68 5.18 -8.77 15.77
N VAL A 69 5.41 -7.72 15.00
CA VAL A 69 6.57 -6.83 15.24
C VAL A 69 6.49 -6.16 16.61
N VAL A 70 5.29 -5.79 17.06
CA VAL A 70 5.10 -5.21 18.40
C VAL A 70 5.33 -6.24 19.52
N LEU A 71 4.86 -7.49 19.31
CA LEU A 71 4.99 -8.56 20.31
C LEU A 71 6.41 -9.13 20.39
N SER A 72 7.13 -9.23 19.28
CA SER A 72 8.51 -9.73 19.23
C SER A 72 9.47 -8.93 20.11
N THR A 73 9.18 -7.64 20.34
CA THR A 73 9.93 -6.82 21.29
C THR A 73 9.75 -7.27 22.75
N ARG A 74 8.81 -8.19 23.04
CA ARG A 74 8.46 -8.69 24.39
C ARG A 74 8.90 -10.13 24.66
N GLY A 75 9.48 -10.84 23.68
CA GLY A 75 10.07 -12.17 23.86
C GLY A 75 9.05 -13.32 23.94
N ASP A 76 7.94 -13.24 23.20
CA ASP A 76 6.92 -14.29 23.11
C ASP A 76 7.19 -15.19 21.89
N ASP A 77 7.71 -16.40 22.12
CA ASP A 77 8.22 -17.30 21.07
C ASP A 77 7.13 -17.97 20.20
N THR A 78 5.86 -17.96 20.63
CA THR A 78 4.75 -18.63 19.89
C THR A 78 3.98 -17.68 18.98
N THR A 79 4.39 -16.43 18.93
CA THR A 79 3.65 -15.36 18.24
C THR A 79 3.66 -15.54 16.73
N ASP A 80 4.75 -16.00 16.13
CA ASP A 80 4.91 -16.07 14.68
C ASP A 80 4.03 -17.17 14.05
N ASP A 81 3.99 -18.35 14.68
CA ASP A 81 3.15 -19.49 14.27
C ASP A 81 1.65 -19.13 14.27
N ALA A 82 1.21 -18.50 15.37
CA ALA A 82 -0.17 -18.10 15.53
C ALA A 82 -0.55 -16.94 14.62
N ALA A 83 0.33 -15.98 14.39
CA ALA A 83 0.11 -14.86 13.48
C ALA A 83 0.00 -15.32 12.02
N PHE A 84 0.87 -16.25 11.59
CA PHE A 84 0.79 -16.86 10.26
C PHE A 84 -0.54 -17.60 10.06
N SER A 85 -0.93 -18.44 11.03
CA SER A 85 -2.20 -19.17 10.97
C SER A 85 -3.39 -18.20 10.97
N SER A 86 -3.31 -17.10 11.74
CA SER A 86 -4.33 -16.05 11.79
C SER A 86 -4.44 -15.30 10.46
N ALA A 87 -3.33 -15.08 9.76
CA ALA A 87 -3.33 -14.46 8.45
C ALA A 87 -4.06 -15.33 7.41
N ILE A 88 -3.87 -16.64 7.45
CA ILE A 88 -4.59 -17.58 6.58
C ILE A 88 -6.09 -17.52 6.85
N VAL A 89 -6.50 -17.57 8.12
CA VAL A 89 -7.92 -17.52 8.49
C VAL A 89 -8.55 -16.16 8.10
N ALA A 90 -7.89 -15.06 8.42
CA ALA A 90 -8.42 -13.72 8.11
C ALA A 90 -8.49 -13.47 6.59
N SER A 91 -7.48 -13.94 5.81
CA SER A 91 -7.51 -13.83 4.35
C SER A 91 -8.56 -14.75 3.72
N ALA A 92 -8.82 -15.94 4.29
CA ALA A 92 -9.91 -16.80 3.86
C ALA A 92 -11.29 -16.14 4.07
N VAL A 93 -11.49 -15.42 5.17
CA VAL A 93 -12.70 -14.62 5.38
C VAL A 93 -12.84 -13.54 4.29
N GLY A 94 -11.75 -12.82 3.97
CA GLY A 94 -11.73 -11.89 2.84
C GLY A 94 -12.06 -12.56 1.50
N GLY A 95 -11.53 -13.78 1.28
CA GLY A 95 -11.85 -14.60 0.12
C GLY A 95 -13.32 -14.97 0.03
N VAL A 96 -13.96 -15.36 1.14
CA VAL A 96 -15.41 -15.62 1.19
C VAL A 96 -16.21 -14.37 0.82
N VAL A 97 -15.83 -13.20 1.29
CA VAL A 97 -16.48 -11.93 0.90
C VAL A 97 -16.36 -11.70 -0.61
N CYS A 98 -15.18 -11.93 -1.21
CA CYS A 98 -14.99 -11.84 -2.65
C CYS A 98 -15.88 -12.84 -3.42
N LEU A 99 -15.99 -14.10 -2.95
CA LEU A 99 -16.85 -15.11 -3.56
C LEU A 99 -18.33 -14.73 -3.49
N LEU A 100 -18.80 -14.23 -2.36
CA LEU A 100 -20.17 -13.75 -2.19
C LEU A 100 -20.44 -12.56 -3.14
N THR A 101 -19.50 -11.62 -3.25
CA THR A 101 -19.59 -10.49 -4.18
C THR A 101 -19.65 -10.97 -5.63
N ALA A 102 -18.92 -12.02 -5.99
CA ALA A 102 -18.90 -12.60 -7.34
C ALA A 102 -20.27 -13.18 -7.78
N ILE A 103 -21.14 -13.54 -6.83
CA ILE A 103 -22.48 -14.01 -7.12
C ILE A 103 -23.32 -12.87 -7.72
N PHE A 104 -23.21 -11.65 -7.17
CA PHE A 104 -24.01 -10.49 -7.53
C PHE A 104 -23.39 -9.66 -8.66
N TRP A 105 -22.09 -9.84 -8.96
CA TRP A 105 -21.38 -8.98 -9.90
C TRP A 105 -20.76 -9.80 -11.04
N ALA A 106 -21.62 -10.12 -12.02
CA ALA A 106 -21.31 -11.04 -13.12
C ALA A 106 -20.11 -10.58 -13.97
N GLU A 107 -20.01 -9.28 -14.23
CA GLU A 107 -18.94 -8.67 -15.02
C GLU A 107 -17.55 -8.89 -14.43
N TYR A 108 -17.41 -8.74 -13.12
CA TYR A 108 -16.14 -8.91 -12.38
C TYR A 108 -15.93 -10.32 -11.81
N ARG A 109 -16.85 -11.26 -12.10
CA ARG A 109 -16.90 -12.59 -11.47
C ARG A 109 -15.57 -13.34 -11.53
N SER A 110 -14.94 -13.42 -12.70
CA SER A 110 -13.68 -14.16 -12.87
C SER A 110 -12.53 -13.56 -12.05
N ALA A 111 -12.44 -12.25 -12.02
CA ALA A 111 -11.44 -11.54 -11.23
C ALA A 111 -11.70 -11.68 -9.72
N LEU A 112 -12.95 -11.62 -9.28
CA LEU A 112 -13.34 -11.80 -7.88
C LEU A 112 -13.06 -13.21 -7.36
N ILE A 113 -13.38 -14.24 -8.15
CA ILE A 113 -13.06 -15.63 -7.82
C ILE A 113 -11.53 -15.82 -7.73
N ALA A 114 -10.79 -15.31 -8.71
CA ALA A 114 -9.34 -15.39 -8.67
C ALA A 114 -8.76 -14.68 -7.44
N THR A 115 -9.27 -13.47 -7.11
CA THR A 115 -8.86 -12.69 -5.93
C THR A 115 -9.11 -13.45 -4.62
N ALA A 116 -10.24 -14.17 -4.51
CA ALA A 116 -10.58 -14.97 -3.33
C ALA A 116 -9.50 -16.03 -3.00
N PHE A 117 -8.97 -16.69 -4.02
CA PHE A 117 -7.92 -17.70 -3.84
C PHE A 117 -6.52 -17.10 -3.75
N VAL A 118 -6.23 -16.07 -4.53
CA VAL A 118 -4.92 -15.39 -4.58
C VAL A 118 -4.66 -14.59 -3.29
N GLY A 119 -5.69 -14.05 -2.67
CA GLY A 119 -5.57 -13.27 -1.43
C GLY A 119 -4.91 -14.07 -0.30
N ILE A 120 -5.13 -15.39 -0.22
CA ILE A 120 -4.56 -16.24 0.83
C ILE A 120 -3.03 -16.28 0.77
N PRO A 121 -2.39 -16.72 -0.33
CA PRO A 121 -0.93 -16.76 -0.39
C PRO A 121 -0.29 -15.36 -0.37
N VAL A 122 -0.94 -14.34 -0.89
CA VAL A 122 -0.43 -12.96 -0.84
C VAL A 122 -0.39 -12.45 0.60
N CYS A 123 -1.44 -12.67 1.38
CA CYS A 123 -1.47 -12.28 2.80
C CYS A 123 -0.52 -13.13 3.65
N ALA A 124 -0.44 -14.44 3.39
CA ALA A 124 0.50 -15.33 4.06
C ALA A 124 1.94 -14.87 3.87
N MET A 125 2.33 -14.59 2.61
CA MET A 125 3.65 -14.06 2.26
C MET A 125 3.95 -12.75 3.01
N ASP A 126 3.01 -11.83 3.05
CA ASP A 126 3.20 -10.53 3.71
C ASP A 126 3.42 -10.69 5.22
N VAL A 127 2.64 -11.54 5.90
CA VAL A 127 2.82 -11.78 7.35
C VAL A 127 4.15 -12.49 7.62
N LEU A 128 4.59 -13.44 6.79
CA LEU A 128 5.92 -14.05 6.90
C LEU A 128 7.05 -13.01 6.73
N ARG A 129 6.85 -11.98 5.89
CA ARG A 129 7.79 -10.84 5.82
C ARG A 129 7.87 -10.10 7.15
N TYR A 130 6.73 -9.90 7.83
CA TYR A 130 6.71 -9.28 9.16
C TYR A 130 7.37 -10.15 10.23
N CYS A 131 7.22 -11.48 10.18
CA CYS A 131 7.98 -12.41 11.03
C CYS A 131 9.49 -12.28 10.78
N ALA A 132 9.93 -12.24 9.51
CA ALA A 132 11.34 -12.01 9.19
C ALA A 132 11.86 -10.64 9.67
N ILE A 133 11.04 -9.59 9.67
CA ILE A 133 11.35 -8.28 10.25
C ILE A 133 11.49 -8.37 11.76
N ALA A 134 10.58 -9.07 12.43
CA ALA A 134 10.59 -9.30 13.87
C ALA A 134 11.86 -10.04 14.32
N GLU A 135 12.27 -11.06 13.57
CA GLU A 135 13.54 -11.79 13.78
C GLU A 135 14.79 -11.03 13.31
N LYS A 136 14.65 -9.82 12.76
CA LYS A 136 15.76 -8.98 12.23
C LYS A 136 16.55 -9.66 11.08
N ARG A 137 15.89 -10.52 10.30
CA ARG A 137 16.46 -11.26 9.17
C ARG A 137 16.27 -10.51 7.84
N SER A 138 16.85 -9.32 7.73
CA SER A 138 16.70 -8.44 6.56
C SER A 138 17.20 -9.05 5.24
N GLU A 139 18.17 -9.95 5.30
CA GLU A 139 18.66 -10.69 4.11
C GLU A 139 17.59 -11.65 3.57
N LEU A 140 16.87 -12.34 4.47
CA LEU A 140 15.77 -13.21 4.08
C LEU A 140 14.60 -12.42 3.47
N LEU A 141 14.32 -11.24 4.04
CA LEU A 141 13.33 -10.32 3.51
C LEU A 141 13.68 -9.86 2.09
N LEU A 142 14.93 -9.44 1.86
CA LEU A 142 15.42 -9.05 0.53
C LEU A 142 15.31 -10.18 -0.49
N PHE A 143 15.76 -11.38 -0.09
CA PHE A 143 15.73 -12.56 -0.94
C PHE A 143 14.30 -12.95 -1.33
N SER A 144 13.38 -12.95 -0.37
CA SER A 144 11.98 -13.30 -0.61
C SER A 144 11.28 -12.30 -1.54
N ASP A 145 11.46 -10.99 -1.30
CA ASP A 145 10.88 -9.95 -2.15
C ASP A 145 11.46 -9.99 -3.58
N PHE A 146 12.74 -10.28 -3.72
CA PHE A 146 13.38 -10.48 -5.02
C PHE A 146 12.79 -11.69 -5.75
N LEU A 147 12.61 -12.83 -5.07
CA LEU A 147 12.01 -14.03 -5.70
C LEU A 147 10.56 -13.79 -6.13
N VAL A 148 9.74 -13.14 -5.30
CA VAL A 148 8.37 -12.77 -5.69
C VAL A 148 8.38 -11.85 -6.90
N PHE A 149 9.26 -10.84 -6.91
CA PHE A 149 9.40 -9.90 -8.01
C PHE A 149 9.78 -10.61 -9.32
N VAL A 150 10.80 -11.47 -9.30
CA VAL A 150 11.24 -12.21 -10.50
C VAL A 150 10.16 -13.20 -10.95
N GLY A 151 9.62 -14.00 -10.04
CA GLY A 151 8.61 -15.01 -10.35
C GLY A 151 7.34 -14.38 -10.93
N THR A 152 6.88 -13.28 -10.32
CA THR A 152 5.71 -12.54 -10.82
C THR A 152 6.00 -11.91 -12.18
N THR A 153 7.13 -11.21 -12.35
CA THR A 153 7.47 -10.54 -13.62
C THR A 153 7.60 -11.53 -14.78
N VAL A 154 8.39 -12.60 -14.59
CA VAL A 154 8.55 -13.65 -15.61
C VAL A 154 7.23 -14.35 -15.91
N GLY A 155 6.48 -14.72 -14.87
CA GLY A 155 5.20 -15.37 -15.04
C GLY A 155 4.17 -14.51 -15.79
N LEU A 156 4.09 -13.21 -15.50
CA LEU A 156 3.21 -12.27 -16.20
C LEU A 156 3.58 -12.14 -17.68
N LEU A 157 4.88 -12.07 -17.99
CA LEU A 157 5.35 -11.99 -19.38
C LEU A 157 5.01 -13.27 -20.17
N VAL A 158 5.18 -14.45 -19.55
CA VAL A 158 4.85 -15.74 -20.17
C VAL A 158 3.34 -15.87 -20.36
N VAL A 159 2.56 -15.67 -19.31
CA VAL A 159 1.09 -15.79 -19.35
C VAL A 159 0.48 -14.77 -20.30
N GLY A 160 1.04 -13.56 -20.37
CA GLY A 160 0.59 -12.53 -21.31
C GLY A 160 0.66 -12.97 -22.79
N GLN A 161 1.60 -13.85 -23.13
CA GLN A 161 1.74 -14.35 -24.50
C GLN A 161 0.88 -15.59 -24.80
N VAL A 162 0.55 -16.39 -23.76
CA VAL A 162 -0.11 -17.70 -23.95
C VAL A 162 -1.60 -17.65 -23.64
N ALA A 163 -1.99 -16.96 -22.57
CA ALA A 163 -3.35 -17.00 -22.02
C ALA A 163 -3.69 -15.71 -21.25
N ALA A 164 -3.60 -14.57 -21.90
CA ALA A 164 -3.86 -13.26 -21.28
C ALA A 164 -5.32 -13.17 -20.78
N SER A 165 -5.50 -13.23 -19.46
CA SER A 165 -6.79 -13.02 -18.79
C SER A 165 -6.60 -12.44 -17.38
N PRO A 166 -7.60 -11.72 -16.82
CA PRO A 166 -7.51 -11.18 -15.46
C PRO A 166 -7.20 -12.22 -14.40
N SER A 167 -7.86 -13.38 -14.49
CA SER A 167 -7.67 -14.49 -13.54
C SER A 167 -6.28 -15.12 -13.66
N ALA A 168 -5.75 -15.27 -14.88
CA ALA A 168 -4.42 -15.84 -15.10
C ALA A 168 -3.32 -14.91 -14.57
N PHE A 169 -3.43 -13.59 -14.77
CA PHE A 169 -2.48 -12.62 -14.21
C PHE A 169 -2.53 -12.59 -12.68
N LEU A 170 -3.73 -12.63 -12.08
CA LEU A 170 -3.87 -12.76 -10.62
C LEU A 170 -3.26 -14.07 -10.12
N ALA A 171 -3.52 -15.19 -10.79
CA ALA A 171 -2.98 -16.49 -10.41
C ALA A 171 -1.44 -16.52 -10.42
N VAL A 172 -0.80 -15.91 -11.40
CA VAL A 172 0.67 -15.77 -11.45
C VAL A 172 1.20 -15.09 -10.18
N TRP A 173 0.58 -13.99 -9.77
CA TRP A 173 0.98 -13.31 -8.54
C TRP A 173 0.78 -14.19 -7.30
N GLY A 174 -0.39 -14.84 -7.18
CA GLY A 174 -0.68 -15.75 -6.07
C GLY A 174 0.27 -16.95 -6.00
N VAL A 175 0.57 -17.57 -7.16
CA VAL A 175 1.50 -18.71 -7.23
C VAL A 175 2.91 -18.27 -6.84
N SER A 176 3.39 -17.12 -7.32
CA SER A 176 4.70 -16.60 -6.93
C SER A 176 4.79 -16.36 -5.42
N CYS A 177 3.75 -15.77 -4.81
CA CYS A 177 3.68 -15.60 -3.36
C CYS A 177 3.61 -16.94 -2.63
N LEU A 178 2.84 -17.91 -3.13
CA LEU A 178 2.72 -19.24 -2.53
C LEU A 178 4.07 -19.96 -2.48
N LEU A 179 4.78 -20.02 -3.59
CA LEU A 179 6.08 -20.69 -3.67
C LEU A 179 7.11 -20.07 -2.71
N VAL A 180 7.14 -18.75 -2.64
CA VAL A 180 8.05 -18.05 -1.71
C VAL A 180 7.59 -18.21 -0.26
N SER A 181 6.28 -18.23 0.01
CA SER A 181 5.76 -18.52 1.36
C SER A 181 6.20 -19.90 1.87
N ILE A 182 6.20 -20.92 1.02
CA ILE A 182 6.69 -22.26 1.39
C ILE A 182 8.18 -22.18 1.82
N VAL A 183 9.00 -21.46 1.06
CA VAL A 183 10.42 -21.25 1.42
C VAL A 183 10.57 -20.51 2.74
N LEU A 184 9.76 -19.45 2.96
CA LEU A 184 9.82 -18.67 4.20
C LEU A 184 9.35 -19.48 5.42
N VAL A 185 8.27 -20.25 5.31
CA VAL A 185 7.78 -21.15 6.37
C VAL A 185 8.91 -22.10 6.81
N TRP A 186 9.63 -22.69 5.86
CA TRP A 186 10.75 -23.55 6.17
C TRP A 186 11.95 -22.80 6.78
N GLN A 187 12.28 -21.62 6.28
CA GLN A 187 13.41 -20.82 6.76
C GLN A 187 13.20 -20.20 8.16
N LEU A 188 11.95 -19.92 8.51
CA LEU A 188 11.54 -19.35 9.81
C LEU A 188 11.08 -20.45 10.80
N ASP A 189 11.12 -21.73 10.40
CA ASP A 189 10.59 -22.89 11.18
C ASP A 189 9.16 -22.67 11.69
N ILE A 190 8.31 -22.02 10.86
CA ILE A 190 6.92 -21.71 11.19
C ILE A 190 6.08 -22.99 11.17
N ARG A 191 5.33 -23.22 12.23
CA ARG A 191 4.45 -24.39 12.40
C ARG A 191 2.99 -23.95 12.52
N PRO A 192 2.13 -24.28 11.55
CA PRO A 192 0.71 -23.93 11.65
C PRO A 192 0.10 -24.46 12.95
N VAL A 193 -0.59 -23.60 13.67
CA VAL A 193 -1.26 -23.96 14.92
C VAL A 193 -2.73 -24.34 14.70
N SER A 194 -3.38 -24.93 15.72
CA SER A 194 -4.77 -25.30 15.64
C SER A 194 -5.68 -24.08 15.43
N PHE A 195 -6.84 -24.29 14.82
CA PHE A 195 -7.83 -23.22 14.60
C PHE A 195 -8.26 -22.55 15.89
N ARG A 196 -8.39 -23.31 16.98
CA ARG A 196 -8.72 -22.76 18.31
C ARG A 196 -7.62 -21.83 18.82
N THR A 197 -6.37 -22.25 18.75
CA THR A 197 -5.20 -21.43 19.13
C THR A 197 -5.13 -20.14 18.30
N THR A 198 -5.47 -20.23 17.01
CA THR A 198 -5.56 -19.08 16.10
C THR A 198 -6.60 -18.07 16.56
N LEU A 199 -7.81 -18.53 16.89
CA LEU A 199 -8.89 -17.66 17.39
C LEU A 199 -8.54 -17.05 18.74
N ASP A 200 -7.96 -17.83 19.65
CA ASP A 200 -7.54 -17.36 20.97
C ASP A 200 -6.46 -16.27 20.83
N TRP A 201 -5.48 -16.49 19.92
CA TRP A 201 -4.45 -15.48 19.65
C TRP A 201 -5.02 -14.17 19.10
N LEU A 202 -5.96 -14.26 18.12
CA LEU A 202 -6.67 -13.10 17.59
C LEU A 202 -7.44 -12.36 18.69
N ALA A 203 -8.19 -13.07 19.51
CA ALA A 203 -8.99 -12.47 20.58
C ALA A 203 -8.12 -11.75 21.62
N ILE A 204 -7.02 -12.36 22.05
CA ILE A 204 -6.07 -11.79 23.04
C ILE A 204 -5.38 -10.54 22.48
N ASN A 205 -5.02 -10.53 21.20
CA ASN A 205 -4.26 -9.46 20.61
C ASN A 205 -5.12 -8.37 19.92
N PHE A 206 -6.41 -8.64 19.66
CA PHE A 206 -7.33 -7.68 19.03
C PHE A 206 -7.37 -6.31 19.70
N PRO A 207 -7.39 -6.17 21.05
CA PRO A 207 -7.35 -4.85 21.69
C PRO A 207 -6.12 -4.01 21.31
N ARG A 208 -5.00 -4.68 20.95
CA ARG A 208 -3.75 -4.02 20.55
C ARG A 208 -3.74 -3.73 19.05
N SER A 209 -4.19 -4.68 18.23
CA SER A 209 -4.24 -4.55 16.77
C SER A 209 -5.41 -3.70 16.27
N SER A 210 -6.45 -3.48 17.11
CA SER A 210 -7.66 -2.76 16.73
C SER A 210 -7.41 -1.34 16.21
N ALA A 211 -6.44 -0.63 16.78
CA ALA A 211 -6.08 0.71 16.33
C ALA A 211 -5.45 0.68 14.92
N PHE A 212 -4.53 -0.25 14.67
CA PHE A 212 -3.92 -0.46 13.36
C PHE A 212 -4.96 -0.92 12.34
N PHE A 213 -5.82 -1.86 12.74
CA PHE A 213 -6.92 -2.35 11.93
C PHE A 213 -7.91 -1.24 11.56
N ALA A 214 -8.31 -0.39 12.51
CA ALA A 214 -9.21 0.72 12.26
C ALA A 214 -8.59 1.75 11.28
N GLU A 215 -7.31 2.07 11.43
CA GLU A 215 -6.60 2.96 10.50
C GLU A 215 -6.50 2.34 9.09
N ALA A 216 -6.16 1.05 9.00
CA ALA A 216 -6.10 0.33 7.73
C ALA A 216 -7.48 0.20 7.07
N ALA A 217 -8.51 -0.14 7.85
CA ALA A 217 -9.89 -0.24 7.38
C ALA A 217 -10.42 1.09 6.85
N LEU A 218 -10.14 2.20 7.54
CA LEU A 218 -10.55 3.53 7.10
C LEU A 218 -9.91 3.90 5.75
N GLY A 219 -8.59 3.68 5.60
CA GLY A 219 -7.89 3.94 4.34
C GLY A 219 -8.36 3.02 3.21
N ALA A 220 -8.57 1.74 3.51
CA ALA A 220 -9.07 0.75 2.57
C ALA A 220 -10.49 1.09 2.10
N THR A 221 -11.40 1.45 3.03
CA THR A 221 -12.78 1.80 2.72
C THR A 221 -12.87 2.98 1.76
N ALA A 222 -12.05 4.02 1.94
CA ALA A 222 -12.03 5.16 1.02
C ALA A 222 -11.64 4.75 -0.40
N GLY A 223 -10.56 3.95 -0.54
CA GLY A 223 -10.11 3.46 -1.84
C GLY A 223 -11.13 2.53 -2.52
N VAL A 224 -11.78 1.64 -1.73
CA VAL A 224 -12.85 0.75 -2.25
C VAL A 224 -14.06 1.54 -2.68
N ALA A 225 -14.50 2.51 -1.89
CA ALA A 225 -15.70 3.27 -2.18
C ALA A 225 -15.61 3.95 -3.55
N ILE A 226 -14.44 4.55 -3.86
CA ILE A 226 -14.20 5.16 -5.18
C ILE A 226 -14.27 4.10 -6.28
N LEU A 227 -13.53 2.99 -6.14
CA LEU A 227 -13.48 1.94 -7.15
C LEU A 227 -14.84 1.25 -7.35
N ALA A 228 -15.56 0.96 -6.26
CA ALA A 228 -16.86 0.32 -6.31
C ALA A 228 -17.91 1.21 -7.00
N VAL A 229 -17.92 2.52 -6.67
CA VAL A 229 -18.82 3.45 -7.34
C VAL A 229 -18.45 3.59 -8.82
N MET A 230 -17.16 3.71 -9.15
CA MET A 230 -16.72 3.73 -10.54
C MET A 230 -17.17 2.49 -11.30
N ALA A 231 -17.02 1.30 -10.73
CA ALA A 231 -17.42 0.04 -11.36
C ALA A 231 -18.95 -0.10 -11.51
N ILE A 232 -19.76 0.67 -10.78
CA ILE A 232 -21.23 0.68 -10.87
C ILE A 232 -21.73 1.77 -11.84
N VAL A 233 -21.11 2.97 -11.80
CA VAL A 233 -21.65 4.16 -12.49
C VAL A 233 -20.91 4.51 -13.77
N THR A 234 -19.74 3.91 -14.00
CA THR A 234 -18.93 4.08 -15.22
C THR A 234 -18.65 2.70 -15.84
N ASP A 235 -17.83 2.67 -16.86
CA ASP A 235 -17.34 1.44 -17.47
C ASP A 235 -16.02 0.96 -16.83
N SER A 236 -15.64 -0.28 -17.10
CA SER A 236 -14.39 -0.89 -16.61
C SER A 236 -13.13 -0.21 -17.17
N GLU A 237 -13.25 0.51 -18.30
CA GLU A 237 -12.15 1.31 -18.86
C GLU A 237 -11.78 2.47 -17.94
N GLN A 238 -12.78 3.19 -17.38
CA GLN A 238 -12.54 4.27 -16.43
C GLN A 238 -11.87 3.76 -15.15
N VAL A 239 -12.25 2.58 -14.67
CA VAL A 239 -11.59 1.90 -13.54
C VAL A 239 -10.12 1.61 -13.87
N SER A 240 -9.85 1.12 -15.08
CA SER A 240 -8.49 0.87 -15.56
C SER A 240 -7.67 2.17 -15.63
N ILE A 241 -8.21 3.21 -16.25
CA ILE A 241 -7.55 4.53 -16.40
C ILE A 241 -7.20 5.11 -15.03
N PHE A 242 -8.16 5.17 -14.11
CA PHE A 242 -7.97 5.68 -12.76
C PHE A 242 -6.86 4.93 -12.02
N ARG A 243 -6.97 3.59 -11.97
CA ARG A 243 -6.04 2.77 -11.21
C ARG A 243 -4.64 2.79 -11.80
N THR A 244 -4.52 2.74 -13.12
CA THR A 244 -3.22 2.77 -13.79
C THR A 244 -2.53 4.13 -13.59
N ALA A 245 -3.26 5.24 -13.68
CA ALA A 245 -2.73 6.58 -13.39
C ALA A 245 -2.19 6.67 -11.96
N LEU A 246 -2.96 6.20 -10.97
CA LEU A 246 -2.52 6.14 -9.58
C LEU A 246 -1.31 5.23 -9.39
N THR A 247 -1.22 4.12 -10.11
CA THR A 247 -0.10 3.17 -10.00
C THR A 247 1.18 3.76 -10.59
N ILE A 248 1.10 4.41 -11.74
CA ILE A 248 2.23 5.12 -12.35
C ILE A 248 2.79 6.16 -11.37
N MET A 249 1.93 6.99 -10.82
CA MET A 249 2.33 7.99 -9.82
C MET A 249 2.73 7.35 -8.48
N GLY A 250 2.29 6.13 -8.21
CA GLY A 250 2.56 5.36 -7.00
C GLY A 250 4.05 5.06 -6.76
N VAL A 251 4.88 5.01 -7.81
CA VAL A 251 6.34 4.85 -7.70
C VAL A 251 6.95 5.90 -6.76
N THR A 252 6.41 7.11 -6.76
CA THR A 252 6.85 8.19 -5.87
C THR A 252 6.60 7.94 -4.38
N SER A 253 5.85 6.87 -4.01
CA SER A 253 5.66 6.49 -2.60
C SER A 253 6.95 6.04 -1.90
N LEU A 254 7.95 5.63 -2.66
CA LEU A 254 9.29 5.33 -2.13
C LEU A 254 9.86 6.53 -1.37
N ILE A 255 9.63 7.76 -1.85
CA ILE A 255 10.06 8.99 -1.21
C ILE A 255 9.38 9.17 0.15
N ASN A 256 8.07 8.91 0.22
CA ASN A 256 7.32 9.00 1.48
C ASN A 256 7.81 7.99 2.51
N ASN A 257 8.11 6.76 2.08
CA ASN A 257 8.64 5.73 2.95
C ASN A 257 10.05 6.09 3.46
N PHE A 258 10.90 6.61 2.59
CA PHE A 258 12.23 7.13 2.97
C PHE A 258 12.11 8.28 3.97
N MET A 259 11.25 9.25 3.71
CA MET A 259 11.02 10.39 4.60
C MET A 259 10.52 9.92 5.98
N ARG A 260 9.56 8.99 6.04
CA ARG A 260 9.07 8.43 7.30
C ARG A 260 10.17 7.76 8.12
N SER A 261 11.03 6.97 7.48
CA SER A 261 12.06 6.19 8.19
C SER A 261 13.23 7.04 8.61
N THR A 262 13.64 8.03 7.82
CA THR A 262 14.84 8.84 8.05
C THR A 262 14.53 10.06 8.91
N VAL A 263 13.52 10.84 8.51
CA VAL A 263 13.27 12.13 9.16
C VAL A 263 12.70 11.96 10.57
N LEU A 264 11.85 10.96 10.80
CA LEU A 264 11.31 10.73 12.15
C LEU A 264 12.41 10.44 13.18
N ARG A 265 13.54 9.88 12.76
CA ARG A 265 14.70 9.63 13.65
C ARG A 265 15.51 10.89 13.93
N GLU A 266 15.54 11.84 12.98
CA GLU A 266 16.30 13.08 13.06
C GLU A 266 15.57 14.19 13.82
N LEU A 267 14.24 14.11 13.91
CA LEU A 267 13.39 15.08 14.62
C LEU A 267 13.45 14.85 16.14
N SER A 268 14.49 15.38 16.80
CA SER A 268 14.56 15.35 18.26
C SER A 268 13.56 16.32 18.90
N PRO A 269 13.04 16.02 20.10
CA PRO A 269 12.11 16.91 20.81
C PRO A 269 12.67 18.33 21.03
N ASP A 270 13.97 18.47 21.22
CA ASP A 270 14.61 19.78 21.44
C ASP A 270 14.63 20.64 20.19
N LEU A 271 14.86 20.04 19.02
CA LEU A 271 14.77 20.75 17.72
C LEU A 271 13.34 21.20 17.40
N LEU A 272 12.35 20.41 17.82
CA LEU A 272 10.93 20.72 17.60
C LEU A 272 10.40 21.87 18.43
N ARG A 273 11.14 22.32 19.49
CA ARG A 273 10.81 23.51 20.26
C ARG A 273 11.12 24.81 19.50
N ASN A 274 12.06 24.76 18.55
CA ASN A 274 12.42 25.92 17.75
C ASN A 274 11.46 26.09 16.56
N LYS A 275 10.54 27.04 16.64
CA LYS A 275 9.54 27.35 15.62
C LYS A 275 10.17 27.59 14.24
N THR A 276 11.24 28.37 14.17
CA THR A 276 11.89 28.71 12.89
C THR A 276 12.48 27.44 12.23
N TYR A 277 13.05 26.53 13.03
CA TYR A 277 13.53 25.24 12.56
C TYR A 277 12.36 24.39 12.02
N VAL A 278 11.27 24.26 12.78
CA VAL A 278 10.08 23.48 12.37
C VAL A 278 9.54 24.00 11.04
N ILE A 279 9.35 25.30 10.91
CA ILE A 279 8.83 25.93 9.67
C ILE A 279 9.77 25.65 8.50
N ARG A 280 11.07 25.89 8.65
CA ARG A 280 12.06 25.69 7.58
C ARG A 280 12.11 24.24 7.11
N VAL A 281 12.18 23.29 8.04
CA VAL A 281 12.27 21.86 7.71
C VAL A 281 10.95 21.37 7.12
N PHE A 282 9.81 21.77 7.67
CA PHE A 282 8.48 21.40 7.18
C PHE A 282 8.27 21.83 5.73
N PHE A 283 8.48 23.12 5.43
CA PHE A 283 8.30 23.64 4.07
C PHE A 283 9.37 23.12 3.11
N GLY A 284 10.61 22.97 3.57
CA GLY A 284 11.70 22.37 2.80
C GLY A 284 11.36 20.94 2.36
N MET A 285 10.90 20.10 3.28
CA MET A 285 10.46 18.73 2.97
C MET A 285 9.28 18.70 2.03
N THR A 286 8.27 19.55 2.27
CA THR A 286 7.09 19.65 1.42
C THR A 286 7.48 20.04 -0.01
N ALA A 287 8.35 21.04 -0.16
CA ALA A 287 8.83 21.51 -1.46
C ALA A 287 9.62 20.41 -2.21
N VAL A 288 10.52 19.71 -1.52
CA VAL A 288 11.31 18.61 -2.12
C VAL A 288 10.40 17.47 -2.58
N VAL A 289 9.46 17.03 -1.75
CA VAL A 289 8.52 15.95 -2.10
C VAL A 289 7.65 16.37 -3.29
N ALA A 290 7.07 17.57 -3.25
CA ALA A 290 6.27 18.10 -4.34
C ALA A 290 7.07 18.20 -5.64
N LEU A 291 8.28 18.76 -5.57
CA LEU A 291 9.16 18.94 -6.74
C LEU A 291 9.49 17.61 -7.41
N VAL A 292 9.89 16.60 -6.62
CA VAL A 292 10.24 15.28 -7.17
C VAL A 292 9.04 14.61 -7.84
N ILE A 293 7.84 14.72 -7.25
CA ILE A 293 6.61 14.16 -7.84
C ILE A 293 6.23 14.89 -9.13
N VAL A 294 6.31 16.22 -9.12
CA VAL A 294 6.01 17.04 -10.31
C VAL A 294 7.00 16.73 -11.42
N VAL A 295 8.31 16.72 -11.13
CA VAL A 295 9.34 16.40 -12.13
C VAL A 295 9.12 15.00 -12.69
N PHE A 296 8.89 13.99 -11.85
CA PHE A 296 8.60 12.64 -12.30
C PHE A 296 7.36 12.58 -13.21
N GLY A 297 6.26 13.21 -12.77
CA GLY A 297 5.02 13.25 -13.55
C GLY A 297 5.17 13.98 -14.88
N LEU A 298 5.88 15.11 -14.90
CA LEU A 298 6.19 15.86 -16.13
C LEU A 298 7.10 15.06 -17.06
N CYS A 299 8.09 14.34 -16.55
CA CYS A 299 8.92 13.45 -17.36
C CYS A 299 8.10 12.39 -18.10
N ILE A 300 7.06 11.82 -17.41
CA ILE A 300 6.16 10.85 -18.05
C ILE A 300 5.23 11.56 -19.05
N TRP A 301 4.68 12.71 -18.69
CA TRP A 301 3.74 13.44 -19.54
C TRP A 301 4.38 13.98 -20.81
N LEU A 302 5.63 14.40 -20.75
CA LEU A 302 6.42 14.92 -21.88
C LEU A 302 7.20 13.82 -22.63
N ALA A 303 7.17 12.58 -22.14
CA ALA A 303 7.88 11.47 -22.77
C ALA A 303 7.33 11.19 -24.18
N PRO A 304 8.20 10.87 -25.16
CA PRO A 304 7.76 10.51 -26.49
C PRO A 304 6.77 9.34 -26.49
N ASN A 305 5.73 9.43 -27.32
CA ASN A 305 4.68 8.41 -27.41
C ASN A 305 5.23 7.00 -27.67
N GLY A 306 6.33 6.87 -28.44
CA GLY A 306 6.98 5.58 -28.66
C GLY A 306 7.57 4.97 -27.38
N LEU A 307 8.15 5.78 -26.50
CA LEU A 307 8.71 5.33 -25.23
C LEU A 307 7.60 4.95 -24.26
N THR A 308 6.57 5.78 -24.13
CA THR A 308 5.45 5.50 -23.24
C THR A 308 4.64 4.27 -23.68
N ALA A 309 4.43 4.09 -24.99
CA ALA A 309 3.80 2.89 -25.54
C ALA A 309 4.67 1.63 -25.33
N ALA A 310 5.99 1.77 -25.41
CA ALA A 310 6.90 0.65 -25.14
C ALA A 310 6.87 0.20 -23.67
N ILE A 311 6.75 1.15 -22.73
CA ILE A 311 6.73 0.87 -21.28
C ILE A 311 5.33 0.46 -20.81
N PHE A 312 4.31 1.28 -21.14
CA PHE A 312 2.95 1.19 -20.57
C PHE A 312 1.93 0.52 -21.51
N GLY A 313 2.33 0.20 -22.74
CA GLY A 313 1.44 -0.34 -23.78
C GLY A 313 0.61 0.72 -24.51
N ALA A 314 -0.14 0.29 -25.52
CA ALA A 314 -0.97 1.17 -26.36
C ALA A 314 -2.07 1.89 -25.55
N ASN A 315 -2.54 1.30 -24.47
CA ASN A 315 -3.56 1.86 -23.60
C ASN A 315 -3.13 3.14 -22.85
N PHE A 316 -1.82 3.48 -22.87
CA PHE A 316 -1.33 4.69 -22.21
C PHE A 316 -1.95 5.97 -22.77
N VAL A 317 -2.33 6.00 -24.05
CA VAL A 317 -2.99 7.16 -24.68
C VAL A 317 -4.27 7.55 -23.93
N ALA A 318 -5.02 6.56 -23.45
CA ALA A 318 -6.24 6.80 -22.67
C ALA A 318 -5.95 7.39 -21.26
N ILE A 319 -4.72 7.25 -20.76
CA ILE A 319 -4.32 7.73 -19.43
C ILE A 319 -3.84 9.18 -19.49
N VAL A 320 -3.33 9.65 -20.62
CA VAL A 320 -2.76 11.00 -20.79
C VAL A 320 -3.70 12.12 -20.30
N PRO A 321 -5.02 12.12 -20.61
CA PRO A 321 -5.94 13.17 -20.14
C PRO A 321 -6.08 13.26 -18.63
N VAL A 322 -5.88 12.15 -17.90
CA VAL A 322 -6.01 12.11 -16.44
C VAL A 322 -4.68 12.20 -15.71
N LEU A 323 -3.55 12.27 -16.44
CA LEU A 323 -2.23 12.25 -15.85
C LEU A 323 -1.95 13.53 -15.03
N LEU A 324 -2.37 14.70 -15.51
CA LEU A 324 -2.22 15.96 -14.76
C LEU A 324 -3.01 15.96 -13.43
N PRO A 325 -4.30 15.62 -13.40
CA PRO A 325 -5.00 15.38 -12.12
C PRO A 325 -4.32 14.35 -11.23
N ALA A 326 -3.77 13.26 -11.79
CA ALA A 326 -3.06 12.24 -11.03
C ALA A 326 -1.76 12.76 -10.41
N ILE A 327 -1.01 13.63 -11.11
CA ILE A 327 0.18 14.31 -10.57
C ILE A 327 -0.21 15.18 -9.38
N ILE A 328 -1.22 16.05 -9.53
CA ILE A 328 -1.66 16.96 -8.47
C ILE A 328 -2.20 16.17 -7.28
N HIS A 329 -3.05 15.18 -7.53
CA HIS A 329 -3.52 14.24 -6.51
C HIS A 329 -2.35 13.64 -5.72
N ARG A 330 -1.32 13.15 -6.43
CA ARG A 330 -0.17 12.52 -5.81
C ARG A 330 0.66 13.48 -4.96
N VAL A 331 0.83 14.72 -5.40
CA VAL A 331 1.45 15.79 -4.61
C VAL A 331 0.67 15.99 -3.30
N CYS A 332 -0.65 16.18 -3.38
CA CYS A 332 -1.49 16.38 -2.19
C CYS A 332 -1.41 15.18 -1.24
N ALA A 333 -1.53 13.95 -1.76
CA ALA A 333 -1.46 12.72 -0.98
C ALA A 333 -0.10 12.53 -0.29
N SER A 334 0.99 12.80 -0.98
CA SER A 334 2.34 12.66 -0.43
C SER A 334 2.66 13.77 0.57
N CYS A 335 2.32 15.01 0.27
CA CYS A 335 2.53 16.15 1.18
C CYS A 335 1.71 16.01 2.46
N SER A 336 0.50 15.40 2.42
CA SER A 336 -0.32 15.16 3.63
C SER A 336 0.34 14.21 4.65
N THR A 337 1.36 13.46 4.24
CA THR A 337 2.13 12.59 5.13
C THR A 337 3.10 13.37 6.02
N ILE A 338 3.62 14.51 5.54
CA ILE A 338 4.64 15.30 6.24
C ILE A 338 4.14 15.85 7.57
N PRO A 339 3.01 16.57 7.65
CA PRO A 339 2.49 17.06 8.93
C PRO A 339 2.21 15.91 9.91
N THR A 340 1.83 14.73 9.42
CA THR A 340 1.63 13.55 10.27
C THR A 340 2.94 13.12 10.95
N ILE A 341 4.08 13.19 10.25
CA ILE A 341 5.40 12.88 10.81
C ILE A 341 5.75 13.87 11.94
N PHE A 342 5.55 15.17 11.72
CA PHE A 342 5.82 16.20 12.72
C PHE A 342 4.93 16.06 13.95
N LEU A 343 3.63 15.83 13.79
CA LEU A 343 2.69 15.66 14.91
C LEU A 343 2.99 14.40 15.73
N ARG A 344 3.43 13.32 15.07
CA ARG A 344 3.89 12.10 15.76
C ARG A 344 5.16 12.38 16.57
N ALA A 345 6.13 13.10 16.01
CA ALA A 345 7.36 13.49 16.71
C ALA A 345 7.09 14.42 17.90
N GLN A 346 6.04 15.25 17.83
CA GLN A 346 5.59 16.12 18.93
C GLN A 346 4.70 15.39 19.98
N GLY A 347 4.41 14.09 19.79
CA GLY A 347 3.52 13.33 20.68
C GLY A 347 2.01 13.63 20.54
N ILE A 348 1.61 14.39 19.51
CA ILE A 348 0.23 14.84 19.29
C ILE A 348 -0.51 13.89 18.30
N THR A 349 -0.23 12.62 18.40
CA THR A 349 -0.72 11.60 17.46
C THR A 349 -2.24 11.48 17.45
N TRP A 350 -2.87 11.53 18.63
CA TRP A 350 -4.33 11.31 18.75
C TRP A 350 -5.17 12.40 18.09
N GLN A 351 -4.77 13.66 18.20
CA GLN A 351 -5.47 14.77 17.55
C GLN A 351 -5.35 14.69 16.03
N ALA A 352 -4.15 14.35 15.53
CA ALA A 352 -3.92 14.11 14.12
C ALA A 352 -4.78 12.95 13.58
N THR A 353 -4.88 11.85 14.33
CA THR A 353 -5.68 10.68 13.95
C THR A 353 -7.17 11.00 13.91
N ARG A 354 -7.70 11.75 14.90
CA ARG A 354 -9.11 12.20 14.89
C ARG A 354 -9.43 13.06 13.67
N PHE A 355 -8.58 14.04 13.39
CA PHE A 355 -8.77 14.91 12.23
C PHE A 355 -8.74 14.10 10.92
N ARG A 356 -7.77 13.21 10.78
CA ARG A 356 -7.66 12.30 9.64
C ARG A 356 -8.92 11.44 9.48
N PHE A 357 -9.45 10.94 10.58
CA PHE A 357 -10.68 10.12 10.56
C PHE A 357 -11.87 10.89 9.96
N VAL A 358 -12.08 12.12 10.41
CA VAL A 358 -13.16 12.99 9.89
C VAL A 358 -12.99 13.27 8.40
N VAL A 359 -11.78 13.66 8.00
CA VAL A 359 -11.52 14.02 6.59
C VAL A 359 -11.64 12.82 5.66
N VAL A 360 -11.14 11.64 6.08
CA VAL A 360 -11.27 10.41 5.28
C VAL A 360 -12.73 9.96 5.20
N ALA A 361 -13.51 10.10 6.28
CA ALA A 361 -14.95 9.84 6.24
C ALA A 361 -15.69 10.72 5.23
N ILE A 362 -15.31 12.00 5.13
CA ILE A 362 -15.80 12.90 4.07
C ILE A 362 -15.30 12.43 2.70
N GLY A 363 -14.06 12.00 2.59
CA GLY A 363 -13.45 11.48 1.36
C GLY A 363 -14.17 10.27 0.79
N ILE A 364 -14.73 9.40 1.66
CA ILE A 364 -15.59 8.26 1.25
C ILE A 364 -16.82 8.72 0.46
N ILE A 365 -17.22 9.98 0.60
CA ILE A 365 -18.34 10.57 -0.15
C ILE A 365 -17.83 11.36 -1.36
N VAL A 366 -16.84 12.23 -1.15
CA VAL A 366 -16.36 13.18 -2.17
C VAL A 366 -15.68 12.47 -3.35
N GLY A 367 -14.88 11.43 -3.10
CA GLY A 367 -14.23 10.65 -4.15
C GLY A 367 -15.24 9.93 -5.07
N PRO A 368 -16.15 9.11 -4.52
CA PRO A 368 -17.23 8.48 -5.29
C PRO A 368 -18.15 9.45 -6.01
N PHE A 369 -18.49 10.59 -5.38
CA PHE A 369 -19.28 11.64 -6.04
C PHE A 369 -18.54 12.25 -7.24
N GLY A 370 -17.24 12.47 -7.11
CA GLY A 370 -16.39 12.87 -8.22
C GLY A 370 -16.39 11.82 -9.35
N ALA A 371 -16.29 10.54 -8.99
CA ALA A 371 -16.36 9.43 -9.95
C ALA A 371 -17.70 9.42 -10.73
N TYR A 372 -18.81 9.65 -10.03
CA TYR A 372 -20.13 9.74 -10.64
C TYR A 372 -20.24 10.90 -11.64
N LEU A 373 -19.66 12.06 -11.34
CA LEU A 373 -19.74 13.25 -12.19
C LEU A 373 -18.79 13.23 -13.40
N GLY A 374 -17.62 12.61 -13.28
CA GLY A 374 -16.58 12.75 -14.31
C GLY A 374 -15.66 11.53 -14.46
N GLY A 375 -16.14 10.32 -14.15
CA GLY A 375 -15.37 9.09 -14.30
C GLY A 375 -14.02 9.14 -13.58
N ALA A 376 -12.97 8.66 -14.23
CA ALA A 376 -11.60 8.64 -13.68
C ALA A 376 -11.07 10.02 -13.32
N HIS A 377 -11.36 11.03 -14.16
CA HIS A 377 -10.93 12.42 -13.93
C HIS A 377 -11.60 13.00 -12.68
N GLY A 378 -12.92 12.85 -12.56
CA GLY A 378 -13.67 13.33 -11.41
C GLY A 378 -13.29 12.61 -10.11
N ALA A 379 -13.05 11.29 -10.17
CA ALA A 379 -12.57 10.50 -9.04
C ALA A 379 -11.23 11.02 -8.49
N LEU A 380 -10.27 11.32 -9.39
CA LEU A 380 -8.97 11.88 -9.01
C LEU A 380 -9.11 13.25 -8.36
N ILE A 381 -10.00 14.10 -8.87
CA ILE A 381 -10.26 15.43 -8.28
C ILE A 381 -10.91 15.29 -6.89
N GLY A 382 -11.89 14.42 -6.74
CA GLY A 382 -12.56 14.19 -5.46
C GLY A 382 -11.59 13.69 -4.37
N ASP A 383 -10.76 12.71 -4.73
CA ASP A 383 -9.73 12.18 -3.82
C ASP A 383 -8.63 13.22 -3.54
N MET A 384 -8.24 14.01 -4.54
CA MET A 384 -7.31 15.14 -4.38
C MET A 384 -7.81 16.16 -3.35
N ILE A 385 -9.09 16.52 -3.39
CA ILE A 385 -9.70 17.45 -2.42
C ILE A 385 -9.58 16.88 -1.00
N THR A 386 -9.79 15.58 -0.82
CA THR A 386 -9.63 14.90 0.47
C THR A 386 -8.20 15.03 1.00
N TYR A 387 -7.19 14.71 0.17
CA TYR A 387 -5.79 14.81 0.59
C TYR A 387 -5.31 16.26 0.77
N LEU A 388 -5.82 17.19 -0.03
CA LEU A 388 -5.53 18.62 0.15
C LEU A 388 -6.09 19.12 1.50
N THR A 389 -7.32 18.73 1.85
CA THR A 389 -7.93 19.06 3.14
C THR A 389 -7.13 18.48 4.30
N LEU A 390 -6.66 17.23 4.16
CA LEU A 390 -5.76 16.62 5.14
C LEU A 390 -4.45 17.40 5.28
N PHE A 391 -3.82 17.74 4.17
CA PHE A 391 -2.57 18.50 4.17
C PHE A 391 -2.73 19.85 4.86
N VAL A 392 -3.72 20.63 4.46
CA VAL A 392 -3.96 21.98 5.01
C VAL A 392 -4.29 21.93 6.50
N GLY A 393 -5.23 21.06 6.90
CA GLY A 393 -5.67 20.98 8.29
C GLY A 393 -4.59 20.46 9.25
N LEU A 394 -3.86 19.40 8.85
CA LEU A 394 -2.75 18.89 9.66
C LEU A 394 -1.57 19.88 9.69
N SER A 395 -1.30 20.61 8.61
CA SER A 395 -0.28 21.66 8.57
C SER A 395 -0.63 22.81 9.52
N ALA A 396 -1.90 23.22 9.53
CA ALA A 396 -2.38 24.23 10.48
C ALA A 396 -2.18 23.78 11.93
N LEU A 397 -2.42 22.50 12.23
CA LEU A 397 -2.18 21.93 13.55
C LEU A 397 -0.69 21.93 13.93
N VAL A 398 0.22 21.58 12.98
CA VAL A 398 1.68 21.68 13.20
C VAL A 398 2.10 23.12 13.53
N MET A 399 1.60 24.10 12.78
CA MET A 399 1.93 25.52 13.00
C MET A 399 1.38 26.04 14.32
N TYR A 400 0.15 25.63 14.69
CA TYR A 400 -0.45 25.99 15.97
C TYR A 400 0.38 25.46 17.14
N THR A 401 0.81 24.20 17.08
CA THR A 401 1.61 23.59 18.16
C THR A 401 3.01 24.18 18.26
N ALA A 402 3.65 24.49 17.12
CA ALA A 402 4.94 25.18 17.10
C ALA A 402 4.86 26.59 17.73
N ASN A 403 3.77 27.33 17.45
CA ASN A 403 3.52 28.65 18.08
C ASN A 403 3.31 28.55 19.59
N LYS A 404 2.58 27.53 20.05
CA LYS A 404 2.30 27.33 21.49
C LYS A 404 3.56 26.97 22.27
N GLN A 405 4.47 26.20 21.69
CA GLN A 405 5.74 25.81 22.31
C GLN A 405 6.70 27.00 22.40
N ASP A 406 6.76 27.83 21.37
CA ASP A 406 7.58 29.05 21.32
C ASP A 406 7.16 30.07 22.39
N ASN A 407 5.85 30.20 22.66
CA ASN A 407 5.32 31.09 23.68
C ASN A 407 5.46 30.55 25.13
N ALA A 408 5.85 29.29 25.29
CA ALA A 408 6.02 28.63 26.60
C ALA A 408 7.48 28.52 27.02
N SER A 409 8.42 28.80 26.13
CA SER A 409 9.86 28.86 26.33
C SER A 409 10.31 30.30 26.61
#